data_c58f50465d336bb44287280702f177c1
#
_entry.id   c58f50465d336bb44287280702f177c1
#
_cell.length_a   1.000
_cell.length_b   1.000
_cell.length_c   1.000
_cell.angle_alpha   90.00
_cell.angle_beta   90.00
_cell.angle_gamma   90.00
#
_symmetry.space_group_name_H-M   'P 1'
#
loop_
_entity.id
_entity.type
_entity.pdbx_description
1 polymer ?
#
loop_
_entity_poly.entity_id
_entity_poly.type
_entity_poly.pdbx_seq_one_letter_code
_entity_poly.pdbx_strand_id
1 'polypeptide(L)'
;MIKTHCIIAHYNENLDWTKNLIYPYTVISRNNIPKEIAPNKGYEASAYLEYIINNYENLPDICIFVHGHRSDWHHKENIDEKIKKLDFLHNYYNINDLKTDYLKNHIKEFNILKNFIYIFNNILDKQIIVENIKYKPCGQFYIKKENILIHSKDIYKKLYNFLMTTNIPSYWSARFFEYLWHFIFTNNYEDID
;
A
#
# COMPACT_ATOMS: atom_id res chain seq x y z
N MET A 1 17.73 -15.33 11.15
CA MET A 1 17.40 -15.32 9.71
C MET A 1 16.24 -14.34 9.54
N ILE A 2 16.37 -13.34 8.67
CA ILE A 2 15.32 -12.34 8.39
C ILE A 2 14.11 -13.04 7.77
N LYS A 3 12.93 -12.87 8.37
CA LYS A 3 11.67 -13.42 7.87
C LYS A 3 11.05 -12.43 6.88
N THR A 4 10.96 -12.81 5.63
CA THR A 4 10.34 -12.03 4.55
C THR A 4 9.06 -12.71 4.07
N HIS A 5 8.01 -11.95 3.80
CA HIS A 5 6.72 -12.47 3.34
C HIS A 5 6.12 -11.54 2.28
N CYS A 6 5.56 -12.14 1.22
CA CYS A 6 4.84 -11.41 0.17
C CYS A 6 3.35 -11.37 0.46
N ILE A 7 2.72 -10.21 0.30
CA ILE A 7 1.29 -10.00 0.43
C ILE A 7 0.77 -9.56 -0.94
N ILE A 8 -0.11 -10.36 -1.52
CA ILE A 8 -0.61 -10.19 -2.88
C ILE A 8 -2.07 -9.76 -2.81
N ALA A 9 -2.34 -8.52 -3.22
CA ALA A 9 -3.70 -8.05 -3.43
C ALA A 9 -4.24 -8.61 -4.74
N HIS A 10 -5.30 -9.40 -4.67
CA HIS A 10 -5.88 -10.13 -5.80
C HIS A 10 -7.34 -9.75 -6.00
N TYR A 11 -7.74 -9.61 -7.26
CA TYR A 11 -9.14 -9.47 -7.67
C TYR A 11 -9.54 -10.51 -8.71
N ASN A 12 -8.97 -10.47 -9.92
CA ASN A 12 -9.26 -11.39 -11.03
C ASN A 12 -8.01 -11.81 -11.79
N GLU A 13 -6.83 -11.47 -11.30
CA GLU A 13 -5.57 -11.70 -12.00
C GLU A 13 -5.20 -13.19 -12.02
N ASN A 14 -4.46 -13.62 -13.06
CA ASN A 14 -3.83 -14.93 -13.05
C ASN A 14 -2.63 -14.94 -12.07
N LEU A 15 -2.67 -15.81 -11.08
CA LEU A 15 -1.66 -15.95 -10.05
C LEU A 15 -0.62 -17.06 -10.32
N ASP A 16 -0.56 -17.66 -11.51
CA ASP A 16 0.40 -18.73 -11.81
C ASP A 16 1.86 -18.34 -11.58
N TRP A 17 2.16 -17.05 -11.68
CA TRP A 17 3.49 -16.51 -11.45
C TRP A 17 3.96 -16.64 -9.99
N THR A 18 3.06 -16.76 -9.04
CA THR A 18 3.41 -16.87 -7.60
C THR A 18 4.25 -18.12 -7.31
N LYS A 19 4.21 -19.14 -8.16
CA LYS A 19 5.06 -20.33 -8.10
C LYS A 19 6.56 -20.00 -8.21
N ASN A 20 6.90 -18.83 -8.77
CA ASN A 20 8.27 -18.37 -8.95
C ASN A 20 8.78 -17.52 -7.78
N LEU A 21 7.93 -17.23 -6.80
CA LEU A 21 8.32 -16.45 -5.63
C LEU A 21 9.30 -17.25 -4.75
N ILE A 22 10.35 -16.57 -4.30
CA ILE A 22 11.37 -17.14 -3.41
C ILE A 22 11.01 -17.00 -1.92
N TYR A 23 10.00 -16.18 -1.61
CA TYR A 23 9.50 -15.96 -0.26
C TYR A 23 8.10 -16.56 -0.09
N PRO A 24 7.72 -16.97 1.13
CA PRO A 24 6.34 -17.31 1.45
C PRO A 24 5.40 -16.15 1.10
N TYR A 25 4.17 -16.46 0.73
CA TYR A 25 3.20 -15.45 0.37
C TYR A 25 1.79 -15.72 0.91
N THR A 26 1.00 -14.67 1.00
CA THR A 26 -0.43 -14.70 1.29
C THR A 26 -1.18 -13.94 0.21
N VAL A 27 -2.22 -14.52 -0.34
CA VAL A 27 -3.13 -13.87 -1.27
C VAL A 27 -4.34 -13.35 -0.50
N ILE A 28 -4.61 -12.05 -0.61
CA ILE A 28 -5.82 -11.42 -0.08
C ILE A 28 -6.74 -11.11 -1.25
N SER A 29 -7.77 -11.95 -1.43
CA SER A 29 -8.71 -11.80 -2.55
C SER A 29 -9.84 -10.83 -2.22
N ARG A 30 -10.15 -9.95 -3.17
CA ARG A 30 -11.29 -9.03 -3.11
C ARG A 30 -12.51 -9.51 -3.90
N ASN A 31 -12.45 -10.70 -4.50
CA ASN A 31 -13.59 -11.31 -5.20
C ASN A 31 -14.71 -11.75 -4.27
N ASN A 32 -14.39 -12.07 -3.01
CA ASN A 32 -15.31 -12.67 -2.04
C ASN A 32 -15.86 -11.66 -1.03
N ILE A 33 -15.77 -10.35 -1.33
CA ILE A 33 -16.39 -9.33 -0.49
C ILE A 33 -17.91 -9.47 -0.58
N PRO A 34 -18.66 -9.40 0.55
CA PRO A 34 -20.12 -9.47 0.55
C PRO A 34 -20.73 -8.49 -0.47
N LYS A 35 -21.83 -8.88 -1.13
CA LYS A 35 -22.47 -8.09 -2.19
C LYS A 35 -22.97 -6.71 -1.72
N GLU A 36 -23.17 -6.55 -0.42
CA GLU A 36 -23.56 -5.29 0.24
C GLU A 36 -22.43 -4.24 0.22
N ILE A 37 -21.20 -4.69 0.03
CA ILE A 37 -20.02 -3.83 -0.12
C ILE A 37 -19.68 -3.81 -1.61
N ALA A 38 -19.36 -2.64 -2.14
CA ALA A 38 -18.98 -2.50 -3.55
C ALA A 38 -17.85 -3.50 -3.89
N PRO A 39 -17.94 -4.21 -5.02
CA PRO A 39 -16.89 -5.12 -5.45
C PRO A 39 -15.53 -4.44 -5.45
N ASN A 40 -14.51 -5.13 -4.94
CA ASN A 40 -13.14 -4.61 -4.83
C ASN A 40 -13.04 -3.26 -4.09
N LYS A 41 -13.86 -3.06 -3.04
CA LYS A 41 -13.87 -1.81 -2.26
C LYS A 41 -12.48 -1.54 -1.69
N GLY A 42 -11.95 -0.33 -1.99
CA GLY A 42 -10.63 0.11 -1.51
C GLY A 42 -9.43 -0.56 -2.19
N TYR A 43 -9.65 -1.35 -3.25
CA TYR A 43 -8.63 -2.02 -4.07
C TYR A 43 -7.53 -2.69 -3.21
N GLU A 44 -6.27 -2.60 -3.66
CA GLU A 44 -5.09 -3.16 -2.97
C GLU A 44 -4.90 -2.58 -1.56
N ALA A 45 -5.25 -1.31 -1.34
CA ALA A 45 -5.08 -0.68 -0.04
C ALA A 45 -5.89 -1.40 1.06
N SER A 46 -7.10 -1.86 0.74
CA SER A 46 -7.91 -2.64 1.68
C SER A 46 -7.30 -4.01 1.98
N ALA A 47 -6.71 -4.67 0.98
CA ALA A 47 -6.02 -5.95 1.15
C ALA A 47 -4.78 -5.82 2.05
N TYR A 48 -3.98 -4.78 1.84
CA TYR A 48 -2.78 -4.52 2.63
C TYR A 48 -3.10 -4.23 4.09
N LEU A 49 -4.08 -3.37 4.33
CA LEU A 49 -4.53 -3.05 5.69
C LEU A 49 -5.11 -4.28 6.40
N GLU A 50 -5.89 -5.11 5.70
CA GLU A 50 -6.43 -6.35 6.25
C GLU A 50 -5.31 -7.30 6.69
N TYR A 51 -4.27 -7.48 5.86
CA TYR A 51 -3.13 -8.30 6.24
C TYR A 51 -2.43 -7.76 7.49
N ILE A 52 -2.13 -6.46 7.52
CA ILE A 52 -1.48 -5.83 8.67
C ILE A 52 -2.30 -6.03 9.94
N ILE A 53 -3.61 -5.81 9.90
CA ILE A 53 -4.50 -5.95 11.05
C ILE A 53 -4.50 -7.39 11.56
N ASN A 54 -4.63 -8.37 10.66
CA ASN A 54 -4.77 -9.77 11.03
C ASN A 54 -3.46 -10.38 11.55
N ASN A 55 -2.32 -9.85 11.13
CA ASN A 55 -0.99 -10.37 11.48
C ASN A 55 -0.20 -9.44 12.40
N TYR A 56 -0.80 -8.38 12.94
CA TYR A 56 -0.11 -7.30 13.65
C TYR A 56 0.84 -7.79 14.74
N GLU A 57 0.43 -8.79 15.51
CA GLU A 57 1.24 -9.38 16.60
C GLU A 57 2.36 -10.32 16.09
N ASN A 58 2.25 -10.80 14.83
CA ASN A 58 3.14 -11.80 14.25
C ASN A 58 3.68 -11.39 12.87
N LEU A 59 3.86 -10.08 12.64
CA LEU A 59 4.40 -9.57 11.39
C LEU A 59 5.78 -10.17 11.10
N PRO A 60 6.08 -10.52 9.83
CA PRO A 60 7.43 -10.85 9.40
C PRO A 60 8.34 -9.63 9.49
N ASP A 61 9.66 -9.83 9.52
CA ASP A 61 10.61 -8.72 9.59
C ASP A 61 10.50 -7.78 8.39
N ILE A 62 10.15 -8.35 7.22
CA ILE A 62 9.92 -7.62 5.96
C ILE A 62 8.60 -8.07 5.33
N CYS A 63 7.71 -7.13 5.06
CA CYS A 63 6.50 -7.31 4.28
C CYS A 63 6.70 -6.73 2.88
N ILE A 64 6.41 -7.52 1.83
CA ILE A 64 6.42 -7.09 0.43
C ILE A 64 4.98 -7.06 -0.05
N PHE A 65 4.44 -5.88 -0.31
CA PHE A 65 3.08 -5.67 -0.78
C PHE A 65 3.06 -5.47 -2.29
N VAL A 66 2.31 -6.31 -3.01
CA VAL A 66 2.24 -6.30 -4.46
C VAL A 66 0.83 -6.55 -4.98
N HIS A 67 0.58 -6.14 -6.22
CA HIS A 67 -0.64 -6.46 -6.95
C HIS A 67 -0.61 -7.91 -7.46
N GLY A 68 -1.79 -8.44 -7.86
CA GLY A 68 -1.91 -9.76 -8.47
C GLY A 68 -1.30 -9.89 -9.87
N HIS A 69 -0.97 -8.78 -10.53
CA HIS A 69 -0.39 -8.77 -11.86
C HIS A 69 1.08 -9.17 -11.85
N ARG A 70 1.49 -10.13 -12.72
CA ARG A 70 2.90 -10.46 -12.92
C ARG A 70 3.67 -9.35 -13.62
N SER A 71 3.05 -8.75 -14.67
CA SER A 71 3.60 -7.65 -15.45
C SER A 71 2.57 -6.55 -15.59
N ASP A 72 3.01 -5.31 -15.55
CA ASP A 72 2.15 -4.15 -15.74
C ASP A 72 2.99 -2.97 -16.27
N TRP A 73 2.33 -1.89 -16.71
CA TRP A 73 2.96 -0.70 -17.30
C TRP A 73 3.92 0.04 -16.35
N HIS A 74 3.75 -0.16 -15.04
CA HIS A 74 4.54 0.55 -14.02
C HIS A 74 5.83 -0.17 -13.60
N HIS A 75 6.17 -1.31 -14.20
CA HIS A 75 7.47 -1.94 -14.02
C HIS A 75 7.98 -2.58 -15.32
N LYS A 76 9.30 -2.52 -15.51
CA LYS A 76 9.98 -2.99 -16.72
C LYS A 76 10.17 -4.49 -16.74
N GLU A 77 10.25 -5.11 -15.57
CA GLU A 77 10.45 -6.54 -15.38
C GLU A 77 9.19 -7.15 -14.72
N ASN A 78 9.04 -8.45 -14.81
CA ASN A 78 8.03 -9.18 -14.05
C ASN A 78 8.24 -8.99 -12.55
N ILE A 79 7.16 -8.89 -11.77
CA ILE A 79 7.24 -8.61 -10.34
C ILE A 79 8.00 -9.68 -9.56
N ASP A 80 7.87 -10.95 -9.94
CA ASP A 80 8.60 -12.07 -9.34
C ASP A 80 10.12 -11.95 -9.55
N GLU A 81 10.58 -11.43 -10.69
CA GLU A 81 12.01 -11.18 -10.94
C GLU A 81 12.52 -9.95 -10.16
N LYS A 82 11.69 -8.90 -10.03
CA LYS A 82 12.05 -7.74 -9.21
C LYS A 82 12.19 -8.12 -7.74
N ILE A 83 11.26 -8.91 -7.20
CA ILE A 83 11.30 -9.36 -5.80
C ILE A 83 12.59 -10.12 -5.49
N LYS A 84 13.11 -10.93 -6.40
CA LYS A 84 14.39 -11.67 -6.22
C LYS A 84 15.60 -10.75 -6.08
N LYS A 85 15.54 -9.53 -6.59
CA LYS A 85 16.63 -8.55 -6.62
C LYS A 85 16.59 -7.55 -5.48
N LEU A 86 15.56 -7.59 -4.61
CA LEU A 86 15.43 -6.67 -3.49
C LEU A 86 16.53 -6.92 -2.45
N ASP A 87 17.18 -5.86 -2.01
CA ASP A 87 18.29 -5.90 -1.03
C ASP A 87 17.84 -5.55 0.41
N PHE A 88 16.64 -4.99 0.57
CA PHE A 88 16.03 -4.59 1.84
C PHE A 88 16.85 -3.56 2.65
N LEU A 89 17.62 -2.73 1.99
CA LEU A 89 18.44 -1.70 2.65
C LEU A 89 17.57 -0.60 3.26
N HIS A 90 16.48 -0.22 2.60
CA HIS A 90 15.58 0.86 3.04
C HIS A 90 14.54 0.38 4.07
N ASN A 91 14.04 1.31 4.84
CA ASN A 91 12.93 1.05 5.77
C ASN A 91 11.59 0.91 5.05
N TYR A 92 11.39 1.71 4.00
CA TYR A 92 10.31 1.66 3.03
C TYR A 92 10.92 1.81 1.63
N TYR A 93 10.46 1.03 0.67
CA TYR A 93 10.92 1.13 -0.71
C TYR A 93 9.81 0.80 -1.69
N ASN A 94 9.46 1.74 -2.56
CA ASN A 94 8.51 1.51 -3.64
C ASN A 94 9.21 0.80 -4.80
N ILE A 95 8.74 -0.42 -5.14
CA ILE A 95 9.38 -1.31 -6.11
C ILE A 95 9.01 -1.04 -7.57
N ASN A 96 8.19 -0.04 -7.86
CA ASN A 96 7.86 0.35 -9.23
C ASN A 96 9.00 1.11 -9.90
N ASP A 97 9.04 1.10 -11.24
CA ASP A 97 10.06 1.80 -12.05
C ASP A 97 9.67 3.23 -12.41
N LEU A 98 8.58 3.72 -11.86
CA LEU A 98 8.09 5.06 -12.09
C LEU A 98 8.95 6.10 -11.34
N LYS A 99 8.94 7.33 -11.83
CA LYS A 99 9.62 8.42 -11.16
C LYS A 99 8.79 8.92 -9.97
N THR A 100 9.49 9.27 -8.91
CA THR A 100 8.93 10.04 -7.79
C THR A 100 8.57 11.44 -8.25
N ASP A 101 7.41 11.95 -7.85
CA ASP A 101 6.98 13.31 -8.14
C ASP A 101 6.24 13.92 -6.93
N TYR A 102 6.13 15.24 -6.91
CA TYR A 102 5.31 15.93 -5.92
C TYR A 102 3.84 15.86 -6.32
N LEU A 103 2.97 15.53 -5.38
CA LEU A 103 1.54 15.45 -5.62
C LEU A 103 0.96 16.79 -6.11
N LYS A 104 1.50 17.92 -5.65
CA LYS A 104 1.09 19.26 -6.10
C LYS A 104 1.24 19.49 -7.61
N ASN A 105 2.11 18.74 -8.29
CA ASN A 105 2.27 18.79 -9.75
C ASN A 105 1.11 18.14 -10.48
N HIS A 106 0.29 17.34 -9.77
CA HIS A 106 -0.90 16.65 -10.25
C HIS A 106 -2.15 17.35 -9.70
N ILE A 107 -2.52 18.48 -10.28
CA ILE A 107 -3.49 19.46 -9.74
C ILE A 107 -4.83 18.80 -9.34
N LYS A 108 -5.35 17.88 -10.15
CA LYS A 108 -6.62 17.21 -9.88
C LYS A 108 -6.52 16.33 -8.63
N GLU A 109 -5.52 15.47 -8.58
CA GLU A 109 -5.24 14.54 -7.49
C GLU A 109 -4.96 15.30 -6.19
N PHE A 110 -4.12 16.33 -6.29
CA PHE A 110 -3.78 17.23 -5.18
C PHE A 110 -5.03 17.89 -4.56
N ASN A 111 -5.89 18.51 -5.39
CA ASN A 111 -7.09 19.18 -4.91
C ASN A 111 -8.07 18.19 -4.28
N ILE A 112 -8.21 16.99 -4.85
CA ILE A 112 -9.09 15.97 -4.29
C ILE A 112 -8.56 15.49 -2.94
N LEU A 113 -7.27 15.12 -2.83
CA LEU A 113 -6.71 14.71 -1.54
C LEU A 113 -6.80 15.83 -0.50
N LYS A 114 -6.50 17.08 -0.88
CA LYS A 114 -6.55 18.24 0.02
C LYS A 114 -7.92 18.40 0.69
N ASN A 115 -9.01 18.13 -0.03
CA ASN A 115 -10.36 18.19 0.52
C ASN A 115 -10.65 17.08 1.54
N PHE A 116 -9.88 15.98 1.53
CA PHE A 116 -10.12 14.82 2.41
C PHE A 116 -8.98 14.56 3.40
N ILE A 117 -7.90 15.34 3.33
CA ILE A 117 -6.71 15.10 4.18
C ILE A 117 -7.01 15.17 5.67
N TYR A 118 -8.02 15.94 6.08
CA TYR A 118 -8.42 16.04 7.47
C TYR A 118 -8.81 14.68 8.07
N ILE A 119 -9.29 13.72 7.24
CA ILE A 119 -9.63 12.37 7.69
C ILE A 119 -8.37 11.66 8.16
N PHE A 120 -7.31 11.72 7.34
CA PHE A 120 -6.02 11.12 7.67
C PHE A 120 -5.35 11.83 8.85
N ASN A 121 -5.44 13.16 8.91
CA ASN A 121 -4.94 13.93 10.03
C ASN A 121 -5.58 13.48 11.36
N ASN A 122 -6.90 13.30 11.36
CA ASN A 122 -7.63 12.84 12.54
C ASN A 122 -7.30 11.38 12.91
N ILE A 123 -7.14 10.49 11.91
CA ILE A 123 -6.84 9.07 12.17
C ILE A 123 -5.41 8.91 12.68
N LEU A 124 -4.45 9.60 12.07
CA LEU A 124 -3.02 9.48 12.39
C LEU A 124 -2.60 10.39 13.54
N ASP A 125 -3.48 11.27 14.00
CA ASP A 125 -3.17 12.34 14.98
C ASP A 125 -1.94 13.17 14.54
N LYS A 126 -1.94 13.58 13.27
CA LYS A 126 -0.83 14.32 12.65
C LYS A 126 -1.33 15.32 11.61
N GLN A 127 -0.64 16.45 11.54
CA GLN A 127 -0.87 17.46 10.50
C GLN A 127 -0.09 17.11 9.25
N ILE A 128 -0.76 16.58 8.23
CA ILE A 128 -0.15 16.28 6.93
C ILE A 128 -0.20 17.54 6.05
N ILE A 129 0.96 17.96 5.57
CA ILE A 129 1.10 19.09 4.64
C ILE A 129 1.08 18.53 3.22
N VAL A 130 -0.07 18.64 2.56
CA VAL A 130 -0.31 18.01 1.23
C VAL A 130 0.66 18.52 0.17
N GLU A 131 1.09 19.78 0.29
CA GLU A 131 2.07 20.43 -0.58
C GLU A 131 3.45 19.75 -0.58
N ASN A 132 3.78 19.05 0.50
CA ASN A 132 5.07 18.36 0.69
C ASN A 132 5.02 16.89 0.28
N ILE A 133 3.84 16.34 -0.03
CA ILE A 133 3.73 14.93 -0.38
C ILE A 133 4.48 14.68 -1.70
N LYS A 134 5.51 13.85 -1.59
CA LYS A 134 6.13 13.14 -2.71
C LYS A 134 5.53 11.74 -2.76
N TYR A 135 5.34 11.19 -3.94
CA TYR A 135 4.89 9.83 -4.09
C TYR A 135 5.46 9.18 -5.35
N LYS A 136 5.58 7.89 -5.33
CA LYS A 136 5.81 7.07 -6.51
C LYS A 136 4.52 6.29 -6.75
N PRO A 137 3.87 6.45 -7.93
CA PRO A 137 2.58 5.82 -8.22
C PRO A 137 2.59 4.30 -8.09
N CYS A 138 1.38 3.73 -8.00
CA CYS A 138 1.13 2.29 -7.90
C CYS A 138 1.69 1.68 -6.61
N GLY A 139 0.83 1.45 -5.64
CA GLY A 139 1.14 1.03 -4.28
C GLY A 139 1.78 -0.35 -4.15
N GLN A 140 2.95 -0.57 -4.77
CA GLN A 140 3.76 -1.77 -4.59
C GLN A 140 5.07 -1.41 -3.89
N PHE A 141 5.33 -2.00 -2.74
CA PHE A 141 6.46 -1.63 -1.90
C PHE A 141 6.85 -2.76 -0.96
N TYR A 142 8.08 -2.72 -0.44
CA TYR A 142 8.39 -3.43 0.78
C TYR A 142 8.54 -2.46 1.96
N ILE A 143 8.34 -2.99 3.15
CA ILE A 143 8.38 -2.27 4.41
C ILE A 143 8.94 -3.16 5.51
N LYS A 144 9.79 -2.62 6.37
CA LYS A 144 10.26 -3.29 7.58
C LYS A 144 9.18 -3.28 8.66
N LYS A 145 9.13 -4.34 9.46
CA LYS A 145 8.17 -4.52 10.56
C LYS A 145 8.13 -3.32 11.50
N GLU A 146 9.28 -2.80 11.90
CA GLU A 146 9.39 -1.66 12.80
C GLU A 146 8.67 -0.42 12.29
N ASN A 147 8.62 -0.21 10.98
CA ASN A 147 7.90 0.90 10.36
C ASN A 147 6.38 0.67 10.33
N ILE A 148 5.92 -0.57 10.29
CA ILE A 148 4.49 -0.86 10.51
C ILE A 148 4.14 -0.59 11.99
N LEU A 149 5.01 -0.97 12.91
CA LEU A 149 4.77 -0.83 14.35
C LEU A 149 4.88 0.59 14.90
N ILE A 150 5.22 1.60 14.07
CA ILE A 150 5.15 3.02 14.49
C ILE A 150 3.71 3.45 14.81
N HIS A 151 2.72 2.76 14.24
CA HIS A 151 1.31 2.95 14.54
C HIS A 151 0.74 1.74 15.25
N SER A 152 -0.19 1.97 16.16
CA SER A 152 -0.93 0.89 16.81
C SER A 152 -1.86 0.17 15.82
N LYS A 153 -2.21 -1.06 16.13
CA LYS A 153 -3.20 -1.84 15.37
C LYS A 153 -4.51 -1.08 15.14
N ASP A 154 -4.93 -0.27 16.11
CA ASP A 154 -6.19 0.49 16.03
C ASP A 154 -6.15 1.60 14.98
N ILE A 155 -4.98 2.18 14.70
CA ILE A 155 -4.82 3.13 13.59
C ILE A 155 -5.11 2.43 12.26
N TYR A 156 -4.53 1.24 12.03
CA TYR A 156 -4.79 0.45 10.82
C TYR A 156 -6.26 0.04 10.69
N LYS A 157 -6.92 -0.32 11.81
CA LYS A 157 -8.37 -0.58 11.81
C LYS A 157 -9.19 0.65 11.42
N LYS A 158 -8.82 1.84 11.92
CA LYS A 158 -9.50 3.09 11.54
C LYS A 158 -9.32 3.40 10.06
N LEU A 159 -8.10 3.24 9.51
CA LEU A 159 -7.83 3.40 8.08
C LEU A 159 -8.62 2.41 7.22
N TYR A 160 -8.67 1.14 7.62
CA TYR A 160 -9.45 0.10 6.96
C TYR A 160 -10.94 0.43 7.00
N ASN A 161 -11.47 0.79 8.17
CA ASN A 161 -12.86 1.14 8.34
C ASN A 161 -13.24 2.35 7.47
N PHE A 162 -12.39 3.38 7.42
CA PHE A 162 -12.59 4.50 6.49
C PHE A 162 -12.75 4.01 5.05
N LEU A 163 -11.85 3.17 4.56
CA LEU A 163 -11.94 2.60 3.20
C LEU A 163 -13.25 1.85 2.96
N MET A 164 -13.66 1.03 3.91
CA MET A 164 -14.82 0.15 3.74
C MET A 164 -16.15 0.88 3.87
N THR A 165 -16.20 1.97 4.64
CA THR A 165 -17.46 2.69 4.95
C THR A 165 -17.65 4.01 4.19
N THR A 166 -16.58 4.57 3.61
CA THR A 166 -16.68 5.85 2.90
C THR A 166 -17.54 5.76 1.65
N ASN A 167 -18.29 6.85 1.37
CA ASN A 167 -18.99 7.03 0.11
C ASN A 167 -18.09 7.56 -1.02
N ILE A 168 -16.82 7.87 -0.73
CA ILE A 168 -15.86 8.24 -1.76
C ILE A 168 -15.65 7.03 -2.68
N PRO A 169 -15.73 7.20 -4.01
CA PRO A 169 -15.48 6.10 -4.94
C PRO A 169 -14.12 5.41 -4.66
N SER A 170 -14.07 4.08 -4.78
CA SER A 170 -12.85 3.29 -4.51
C SER A 170 -11.65 3.77 -5.31
N TYR A 171 -11.88 4.24 -6.54
CA TYR A 171 -10.85 4.86 -7.37
C TYR A 171 -10.09 5.99 -6.64
N TRP A 172 -10.78 6.85 -5.88
CA TRP A 172 -10.14 7.93 -5.13
C TRP A 172 -9.70 7.50 -3.74
N SER A 173 -10.55 6.79 -3.01
CA SER A 173 -10.23 6.40 -1.64
C SER A 173 -9.00 5.47 -1.55
N ALA A 174 -8.82 4.57 -2.51
CA ALA A 174 -7.61 3.75 -2.61
C ALA A 174 -6.39 4.59 -3.01
N ARG A 175 -6.54 5.50 -3.99
CA ARG A 175 -5.44 6.38 -4.42
C ARG A 175 -4.91 7.31 -3.32
N PHE A 176 -5.73 7.69 -2.36
CA PHE A 176 -5.23 8.42 -1.20
C PHE A 176 -4.12 7.63 -0.48
N PHE A 177 -4.25 6.31 -0.43
CA PHE A 177 -3.22 5.45 0.15
C PHE A 177 -1.98 5.37 -0.73
N GLU A 178 -2.11 5.32 -2.07
CA GLU A 178 -0.93 5.40 -2.95
C GLU A 178 -0.09 6.65 -2.67
N TYR A 179 -0.75 7.80 -2.45
CA TYR A 179 -0.06 9.06 -2.16
C TYR A 179 0.52 9.11 -0.75
N LEU A 180 -0.06 8.36 0.19
CA LEU A 180 0.24 8.48 1.62
C LEU A 180 0.99 7.29 2.22
N TRP A 181 1.14 6.15 1.51
CA TRP A 181 1.81 4.97 2.07
C TRP A 181 3.17 5.29 2.67
N HIS A 182 4.01 6.02 1.94
CA HIS A 182 5.31 6.41 2.46
C HIS A 182 5.17 7.20 3.76
N PHE A 183 4.33 8.24 3.79
CA PHE A 183 4.11 9.04 4.98
C PHE A 183 3.52 8.23 6.14
N ILE A 184 2.55 7.35 5.85
CA ILE A 184 1.93 6.48 6.88
C ILE A 184 3.01 5.63 7.57
N PHE A 185 3.97 5.10 6.83
CA PHE A 185 4.96 4.19 7.38
C PHE A 185 6.25 4.84 7.87
N THR A 186 6.54 6.08 7.50
CA THR A 186 7.80 6.74 7.89
C THR A 186 7.59 8.01 8.70
N ASN A 187 6.40 8.58 8.69
CA ASN A 187 6.11 9.93 9.22
C ASN A 187 7.00 11.02 8.59
N ASN A 188 7.48 10.80 7.38
CA ASN A 188 8.42 11.67 6.68
C ASN A 188 7.94 11.94 5.25
N TYR A 189 8.36 13.04 4.67
CA TYR A 189 8.11 13.42 3.26
C TYR A 189 9.32 13.15 2.36
N GLU A 190 10.45 12.78 2.93
CA GLU A 190 11.71 12.53 2.26
C GLU A 190 12.03 11.03 2.25
N ASP A 191 13.10 10.63 1.54
CA ASP A 191 13.56 9.23 1.45
C ASP A 191 12.58 8.26 0.74
N ILE A 192 11.99 8.72 -0.38
CA ILE A 192 11.14 7.88 -1.24
C ILE A 192 11.96 7.16 -2.35
N ASP A 193 13.21 7.56 -2.54
CA ASP A 193 14.12 7.05 -3.59
C ASP A 193 15.05 5.97 -3.06
#